data_2d2a2f9850d363366eeb9597f66e194d
#
_entry.id   2d2a2f9850d363366eeb9597f66e194d
#
_cell.length_a   1.000
_cell.length_b   1.000
_cell.length_c   1.000
_cell.angle_alpha   90.00
_cell.angle_beta   90.00
_cell.angle_gamma   90.00
#
_symmetry.space_group_name_H-M   'P 1'
#
loop_
_entity.id
_entity.type
_entity.pdbx_description
1 polymer ?
#
loop_
_entity_poly.entity_id
_entity_poly.type
_entity_poly.pdbx_seq_one_letter_code
_entity_poly.pdbx_strand_id
1 'polypeptide(L)'
;LPKKDLAVDVERDFTPRYEVIEGKKKLIAELKQAAKGVDFVYLAADPDREGEAICWHLKEELEPKKSSKPAIFRVMFNEITATAVKKAFERPLAVNVHLVEAQQARRVLDRLVGYKISPLLWDKVRRGLSAGRVQTVAVRVIVEREREIRAFQKQEYWTIDVALNAKKPPLLTARLSKKADEAPQIGNEASAKEIVDDLDGASYIVKSVSTREKKRNPVPPFITSTLQQESSRKLRFSV
;
A
#
# COMPACT_ATOMS: atom_id res chain seq x y z
N LEU A 1 17.16 13.90 -12.26
CA LEU A 1 17.61 15.11 -11.55
C LEU A 1 19.04 14.93 -11.05
N PRO A 2 19.96 15.87 -11.29
CA PRO A 2 21.33 15.88 -10.74
C PRO A 2 21.35 15.71 -9.21
N LYS A 3 22.39 15.04 -8.68
CA LYS A 3 22.51 14.81 -7.23
C LYS A 3 23.16 15.99 -6.49
N LYS A 4 23.91 16.82 -7.21
CA LYS A 4 24.76 17.87 -6.61
C LYS A 4 23.97 19.09 -6.14
N ASP A 5 22.80 19.34 -6.71
CA ASP A 5 21.98 20.52 -6.43
C ASP A 5 20.48 20.14 -6.37
N LEU A 6 19.64 21.13 -6.09
CA LEU A 6 18.18 20.95 -6.04
C LEU A 6 17.64 20.49 -7.40
N ALA A 7 18.20 20.98 -8.50
CA ALA A 7 17.80 20.69 -9.88
C ALA A 7 16.30 20.92 -10.18
N VAL A 8 15.68 21.81 -9.43
CA VAL A 8 14.29 22.25 -9.57
C VAL A 8 14.29 23.77 -9.42
N ASP A 9 13.81 24.46 -10.45
CA ASP A 9 13.66 25.91 -10.44
C ASP A 9 12.34 26.28 -9.76
N VAL A 10 12.44 26.73 -8.50
CA VAL A 10 11.26 27.04 -7.65
C VAL A 10 10.54 28.31 -8.15
N GLU A 11 11.26 29.23 -8.82
CA GLU A 11 10.70 30.49 -9.30
C GLU A 11 10.05 30.36 -10.69
N ARG A 12 10.39 29.29 -11.41
CA ARG A 12 9.81 28.96 -12.72
C ARG A 12 8.95 27.71 -12.66
N ASP A 13 7.84 27.81 -11.96
CA ASP A 13 6.83 26.76 -11.88
C ASP A 13 7.40 25.37 -11.54
N PHE A 14 8.39 25.33 -10.65
CA PHE A 14 9.04 24.10 -10.20
C PHE A 14 9.64 23.25 -11.34
N THR A 15 10.07 23.88 -12.41
CA THR A 15 10.60 23.20 -13.59
C THR A 15 11.81 22.33 -13.23
N PRO A 16 11.77 21.02 -13.46
CA PRO A 16 12.87 20.12 -13.16
C PRO A 16 13.93 20.13 -14.25
N ARG A 17 15.19 20.09 -13.85
CA ARG A 17 16.32 19.90 -14.77
C ARG A 17 16.74 18.44 -14.78
N TYR A 18 16.58 17.78 -15.93
CA TYR A 18 17.01 16.41 -16.13
C TYR A 18 18.37 16.33 -16.84
N GLU A 19 19.13 15.29 -16.52
CA GLU A 19 20.37 14.94 -17.20
C GLU A 19 20.51 13.41 -17.25
N VAL A 20 21.18 12.93 -18.29
CA VAL A 20 21.53 11.50 -18.41
C VAL A 20 22.61 11.17 -17.37
N ILE A 21 22.32 10.20 -16.52
CA ILE A 21 23.28 9.70 -15.51
C ILE A 21 24.53 9.19 -16.22
N GLU A 22 25.72 9.53 -15.74
CA GLU A 22 27.00 9.23 -16.40
C GLU A 22 27.15 7.73 -16.73
N GLY A 23 26.83 6.86 -15.78
CA GLY A 23 26.84 5.40 -15.99
C GLY A 23 25.82 4.86 -17.00
N LYS A 24 24.89 5.70 -17.52
CA LYS A 24 23.91 5.33 -18.53
C LYS A 24 24.13 5.97 -19.89
N LYS A 25 25.12 6.84 -20.02
CA LYS A 25 25.45 7.50 -21.31
C LYS A 25 25.74 6.50 -22.43
N LYS A 26 26.49 5.43 -22.11
CA LYS A 26 26.80 4.38 -23.07
C LYS A 26 25.53 3.66 -23.54
N LEU A 27 24.65 3.29 -22.61
CA LEU A 27 23.36 2.65 -22.93
C LEU A 27 22.49 3.54 -23.84
N ILE A 28 22.40 4.84 -23.52
CA ILE A 28 21.65 5.79 -24.36
C ILE A 28 22.28 5.90 -25.76
N ALA A 29 23.60 5.90 -25.87
CA ALA A 29 24.28 5.89 -27.17
C ALA A 29 24.00 4.62 -27.99
N GLU A 30 24.00 3.45 -27.34
CA GLU A 30 23.63 2.17 -27.95
C GLU A 30 22.17 2.18 -28.45
N LEU A 31 21.22 2.68 -27.62
CA LEU A 31 19.82 2.82 -28.01
C LEU A 31 19.65 3.79 -29.17
N LYS A 32 20.34 4.93 -29.18
CA LYS A 32 20.36 5.89 -30.30
C LYS A 32 20.90 5.26 -31.57
N GLN A 33 21.93 4.42 -31.47
CA GLN A 33 22.49 3.69 -32.62
C GLN A 33 21.51 2.64 -33.14
N ALA A 34 20.85 1.87 -32.24
CA ALA A 34 19.84 0.87 -32.62
C ALA A 34 18.57 1.52 -33.25
N ALA A 35 18.24 2.73 -32.83
CA ALA A 35 17.11 3.47 -33.38
C ALA A 35 17.39 4.10 -34.76
N LYS A 36 18.65 4.10 -35.24
CA LYS A 36 18.97 4.59 -36.58
C LYS A 36 18.51 3.63 -37.66
N GLY A 37 17.82 4.17 -38.67
CA GLY A 37 17.40 3.41 -39.85
C GLY A 37 16.17 2.51 -39.63
N VAL A 38 15.52 2.57 -38.46
CA VAL A 38 14.23 1.91 -38.25
C VAL A 38 13.08 2.89 -38.45
N ASP A 39 11.92 2.36 -38.85
CA ASP A 39 10.71 3.17 -39.04
C ASP A 39 10.00 3.46 -37.73
N PHE A 40 10.03 2.51 -36.79
CA PHE A 40 9.28 2.56 -35.54
C PHE A 40 10.12 2.13 -34.34
N VAL A 41 9.89 2.78 -33.20
CA VAL A 41 10.40 2.39 -31.88
C VAL A 41 9.21 2.23 -30.95
N TYR A 42 9.13 1.08 -30.27
CA TYR A 42 8.07 0.77 -29.33
C TYR A 42 8.61 0.77 -27.91
N LEU A 43 8.02 1.57 -27.04
CA LEU A 43 8.37 1.70 -25.64
C LEU A 43 7.41 0.88 -24.78
N ALA A 44 7.88 -0.23 -24.20
CA ALA A 44 7.06 -1.23 -23.52
C ALA A 44 7.37 -1.34 -22.01
N ALA A 45 7.56 -0.21 -21.33
CA ALA A 45 7.69 -0.19 -19.89
C ALA A 45 6.36 -0.51 -19.18
N ASP A 46 6.41 -0.71 -17.86
CA ASP A 46 5.24 -1.05 -17.05
C ASP A 46 4.08 -0.04 -17.23
N PRO A 47 2.82 -0.50 -17.15
CA PRO A 47 1.64 0.36 -17.35
C PRO A 47 1.31 1.19 -16.10
N ASP A 48 2.31 1.89 -15.56
CA ASP A 48 2.17 2.80 -14.44
C ASP A 48 2.84 4.15 -14.73
N ARG A 49 2.73 5.11 -13.82
CA ARG A 49 3.32 6.45 -13.99
C ARG A 49 4.85 6.46 -14.03
N GLU A 50 5.52 5.49 -13.37
CA GLU A 50 6.99 5.39 -13.40
C GLU A 50 7.45 4.88 -14.76
N GLY A 51 6.78 3.83 -15.29
CA GLY A 51 7.02 3.32 -16.64
C GLY A 51 6.72 4.36 -17.71
N GLU A 52 5.66 5.16 -17.53
CA GLU A 52 5.31 6.24 -18.45
C GLU A 52 6.38 7.34 -18.47
N ALA A 53 6.91 7.72 -17.30
CA ALA A 53 8.01 8.67 -17.21
C ALA A 53 9.31 8.14 -17.85
N ILE A 54 9.60 6.83 -17.70
CA ILE A 54 10.72 6.19 -18.39
C ILE A 54 10.54 6.28 -19.90
N CYS A 55 9.36 5.96 -20.41
CA CYS A 55 9.04 6.06 -21.82
C CYS A 55 9.17 7.49 -22.35
N TRP A 56 8.70 8.48 -21.59
CA TRP A 56 8.84 9.87 -21.93
C TRP A 56 10.31 10.30 -22.01
N HIS A 57 11.13 9.97 -21.03
CA HIS A 57 12.56 10.28 -21.04
C HIS A 57 13.30 9.61 -22.22
N LEU A 58 12.96 8.35 -22.52
CA LEU A 58 13.53 7.65 -23.68
C LEU A 58 13.08 8.30 -25.00
N LYS A 59 11.82 8.71 -25.09
CA LYS A 59 11.31 9.43 -26.25
C LYS A 59 12.09 10.72 -26.47
N GLU A 60 12.25 11.56 -25.46
CA GLU A 60 13.03 12.82 -25.53
C GLU A 60 14.49 12.61 -25.99
N GLU A 61 15.12 11.49 -25.57
CA GLU A 61 16.47 11.15 -25.97
C GLU A 61 16.59 10.53 -27.37
N LEU A 62 15.57 9.79 -27.82
CA LEU A 62 15.61 9.04 -29.08
C LEU A 62 14.95 9.79 -30.24
N GLU A 63 14.07 10.77 -29.98
CA GLU A 63 13.35 11.51 -30.99
C GLU A 63 14.30 12.42 -31.79
N PRO A 64 14.41 12.24 -33.09
CA PRO A 64 15.36 13.02 -33.87
C PRO A 64 14.84 14.45 -34.09
N LYS A 65 15.64 15.44 -33.75
CA LYS A 65 15.31 16.88 -33.87
C LYS A 65 15.04 17.36 -35.31
N LYS A 66 15.43 16.62 -36.34
CA LYS A 66 15.38 17.03 -37.76
C LYS A 66 14.72 16.03 -38.71
N SER A 67 14.14 14.96 -38.18
CA SER A 67 13.53 13.91 -39.00
C SER A 67 12.21 13.43 -38.37
N SER A 68 11.28 12.97 -39.17
CA SER A 68 10.05 12.33 -38.68
C SER A 68 10.23 10.86 -38.29
N LYS A 69 11.40 10.29 -38.50
CA LYS A 69 11.72 8.87 -38.22
C LYS A 69 12.87 8.73 -37.23
N PRO A 70 12.81 7.74 -36.32
CA PRO A 70 11.72 6.79 -36.16
C PRO A 70 10.50 7.41 -35.49
N ALA A 71 9.30 6.92 -35.81
CA ALA A 71 8.11 7.21 -35.03
C ALA A 71 8.13 6.41 -33.72
N ILE A 72 7.85 7.06 -32.60
CA ILE A 72 7.97 6.44 -31.27
C ILE A 72 6.58 6.22 -30.68
N PHE A 73 6.27 4.99 -30.33
CA PHE A 73 5.00 4.57 -29.78
C PHE A 73 5.14 3.94 -28.40
N ARG A 74 4.08 4.02 -27.62
CA ARG A 74 3.89 3.37 -26.35
C ARG A 74 3.10 2.07 -26.53
N VAL A 75 3.58 0.97 -25.96
CA VAL A 75 2.90 -0.32 -25.96
C VAL A 75 2.71 -0.76 -24.50
N MET A 76 1.47 -1.12 -24.12
CA MET A 76 1.13 -1.50 -22.75
C MET A 76 0.50 -2.89 -22.72
N PHE A 77 0.97 -3.72 -21.82
CA PHE A 77 0.38 -5.03 -21.49
C PHE A 77 0.52 -5.30 -20.00
N ASN A 78 -0.48 -5.97 -19.43
CA ASN A 78 -0.53 -6.27 -17.99
C ASN A 78 0.02 -7.67 -17.67
N GLU A 79 0.32 -8.47 -18.69
CA GLU A 79 0.87 -9.82 -18.56
C GLU A 79 1.82 -10.11 -19.73
N ILE A 80 2.82 -10.94 -19.47
CA ILE A 80 3.82 -11.32 -20.48
C ILE A 80 3.42 -12.67 -21.12
N THR A 81 2.29 -12.65 -21.84
CA THR A 81 1.86 -13.76 -22.67
C THR A 81 1.95 -13.39 -24.14
N ALA A 82 2.22 -14.36 -25.01
CA ALA A 82 2.32 -14.11 -26.45
C ALA A 82 1.06 -13.43 -27.02
N THR A 83 -0.10 -13.79 -26.54
CA THR A 83 -1.39 -13.22 -26.95
C THR A 83 -1.54 -11.77 -26.50
N ALA A 84 -1.23 -11.47 -25.23
CA ALA A 84 -1.33 -10.11 -24.68
C ALA A 84 -0.33 -9.16 -25.38
N VAL A 85 0.90 -9.61 -25.58
CA VAL A 85 1.94 -8.84 -26.28
C VAL A 85 1.51 -8.55 -27.71
N LYS A 86 1.09 -9.56 -28.51
CA LYS A 86 0.62 -9.35 -29.89
C LYS A 86 -0.52 -8.35 -29.95
N LYS A 87 -1.54 -8.52 -29.11
CA LYS A 87 -2.70 -7.62 -29.04
C LYS A 87 -2.29 -6.18 -28.68
N ALA A 88 -1.30 -6.01 -27.82
CA ALA A 88 -0.81 -4.67 -27.45
C ALA A 88 -0.12 -3.96 -28.64
N PHE A 89 0.61 -4.70 -29.49
CA PHE A 89 1.23 -4.15 -30.70
C PHE A 89 0.23 -3.82 -31.80
N GLU A 90 -0.98 -4.36 -31.79
CA GLU A 90 -2.06 -4.00 -32.71
C GLU A 90 -2.60 -2.58 -32.45
N ARG A 91 -2.42 -2.07 -31.22
CA ARG A 91 -2.94 -0.75 -30.80
C ARG A 91 -1.87 0.06 -30.08
N PRO A 92 -0.82 0.50 -30.78
CA PRO A 92 0.19 1.36 -30.18
C PRO A 92 -0.41 2.71 -29.80
N LEU A 93 0.03 3.26 -28.70
CA LEU A 93 -0.47 4.49 -28.10
C LEU A 93 0.60 5.58 -28.15
N ALA A 94 0.21 6.82 -27.89
CA ALA A 94 1.14 7.88 -27.53
C ALA A 94 1.52 7.78 -26.04
N VAL A 95 2.65 8.38 -25.66
CA VAL A 95 3.03 8.54 -24.25
C VAL A 95 1.99 9.44 -23.57
N ASN A 96 1.50 9.00 -22.40
CA ASN A 96 0.50 9.73 -21.64
C ASN A 96 1.14 10.83 -20.81
N VAL A 97 1.06 12.07 -21.29
CA VAL A 97 1.67 13.25 -20.66
C VAL A 97 1.15 13.47 -19.22
N HIS A 98 -0.12 13.21 -18.96
CA HIS A 98 -0.68 13.40 -17.60
C HIS A 98 -0.09 12.44 -16.58
N LEU A 99 0.23 11.19 -16.95
CA LEU A 99 0.94 10.27 -16.06
C LEU A 99 2.38 10.69 -15.85
N VAL A 100 3.04 11.23 -16.89
CA VAL A 100 4.38 11.79 -16.80
C VAL A 100 4.40 12.98 -15.84
N GLU A 101 3.48 13.92 -15.99
CA GLU A 101 3.35 15.10 -15.12
C GLU A 101 3.09 14.70 -13.68
N ALA A 102 2.22 13.71 -13.45
CA ALA A 102 1.96 13.18 -12.11
C ALA A 102 3.22 12.56 -11.45
N GLN A 103 4.05 11.87 -12.25
CA GLN A 103 5.32 11.33 -11.77
C GLN A 103 6.34 12.45 -11.51
N GLN A 104 6.43 13.43 -12.42
CA GLN A 104 7.33 14.59 -12.26
C GLN A 104 6.98 15.41 -11.02
N ALA A 105 5.70 15.71 -10.80
CA ALA A 105 5.23 16.43 -9.62
C ALA A 105 5.63 15.71 -8.33
N ARG A 106 5.43 14.38 -8.27
CA ARG A 106 5.89 13.58 -7.14
C ARG A 106 7.39 13.67 -6.93
N ARG A 107 8.17 13.51 -8.02
CA ARG A 107 9.64 13.53 -7.96
C ARG A 107 10.20 14.89 -7.53
N VAL A 108 9.58 15.97 -8.03
CA VAL A 108 9.90 17.34 -7.62
C VAL A 108 9.62 17.55 -6.14
N LEU A 109 8.45 17.13 -5.68
CA LEU A 109 8.05 17.25 -4.28
C LEU A 109 8.95 16.45 -3.35
N ASP A 110 9.31 15.20 -3.71
CA ASP A 110 10.22 14.37 -2.93
C ASP A 110 11.63 15.02 -2.87
N ARG A 111 12.07 15.65 -3.96
CA ARG A 111 13.33 16.42 -4.02
C ARG A 111 13.30 17.64 -3.11
N LEU A 112 12.24 18.44 -3.17
CA LEU A 112 12.07 19.63 -2.32
C LEU A 112 12.08 19.26 -0.84
N VAL A 113 11.27 18.27 -0.45
CA VAL A 113 11.21 17.79 0.95
C VAL A 113 12.58 17.29 1.39
N GLY A 114 13.22 16.42 0.62
CA GLY A 114 14.52 15.85 0.96
C GLY A 114 15.62 16.92 1.12
N TYR A 115 15.72 17.85 0.20
CA TYR A 115 16.81 18.84 0.17
C TYR A 115 16.58 20.04 1.09
N LYS A 116 15.33 20.44 1.34
CA LYS A 116 15.02 21.60 2.19
C LYS A 116 14.81 21.22 3.66
N ILE A 117 14.26 20.05 3.97
CA ILE A 117 13.94 19.64 5.34
C ILE A 117 15.09 18.83 5.97
N SER A 118 15.84 18.02 5.21
CA SER A 118 16.95 17.25 5.80
C SER A 118 18.00 18.12 6.49
N PRO A 119 18.42 19.30 5.97
CA PRO A 119 19.34 20.19 6.67
C PRO A 119 18.81 20.69 8.03
N LEU A 120 17.49 20.90 8.16
CA LEU A 120 16.88 21.27 9.45
C LEU A 120 17.00 20.14 10.47
N LEU A 121 16.88 18.88 10.03
CA LEU A 121 17.09 17.72 10.89
C LEU A 121 18.55 17.62 11.32
N TRP A 122 19.51 17.99 10.47
CA TRP A 122 20.93 17.99 10.81
C TRP A 122 21.28 19.03 11.87
N ASP A 123 20.65 20.19 11.79
CA ASP A 123 20.82 21.27 12.74
C ASP A 123 20.15 20.97 14.09
N LYS A 124 18.91 20.50 14.05
CA LYS A 124 18.08 20.34 15.26
C LYS A 124 18.20 18.99 15.96
N VAL A 125 18.59 17.93 15.24
CA VAL A 125 18.62 16.56 15.78
C VAL A 125 20.01 15.94 15.64
N ARG A 126 20.41 15.57 14.42
CA ARG A 126 21.69 14.89 14.16
C ARG A 126 21.99 14.87 12.66
N ARG A 127 23.27 15.00 12.29
CA ARG A 127 23.74 14.80 10.92
C ARG A 127 23.48 13.36 10.43
N GLY A 128 23.20 13.21 9.14
CA GLY A 128 22.93 11.93 8.48
C GLY A 128 21.47 11.51 8.47
N LEU A 129 20.58 12.25 9.14
CA LEU A 129 19.13 12.04 9.02
C LEU A 129 18.62 12.59 7.68
N SER A 130 17.58 11.97 7.14
CA SER A 130 16.90 12.44 5.95
C SER A 130 15.40 12.56 6.15
N ALA A 131 14.82 13.65 5.68
CA ALA A 131 13.38 13.81 5.59
C ALA A 131 12.86 13.22 4.28
N GLY A 132 11.67 12.64 4.32
CA GLY A 132 11.01 12.11 3.13
C GLY A 132 9.53 11.90 3.40
N ARG A 133 8.69 12.14 2.40
CA ARG A 133 7.23 12.08 2.53
C ARG A 133 6.71 10.70 2.96
N VAL A 134 7.31 9.63 2.47
CA VAL A 134 6.94 8.27 2.84
C VAL A 134 7.54 7.87 4.18
N GLN A 135 8.85 8.00 4.34
CA GLN A 135 9.57 7.56 5.55
C GLN A 135 9.15 8.34 6.80
N THR A 136 8.95 9.65 6.70
CA THR A 136 8.52 10.47 7.84
C THR A 136 7.12 10.11 8.31
N VAL A 137 6.19 9.86 7.37
CA VAL A 137 4.83 9.41 7.69
C VAL A 137 4.84 8.02 8.30
N ALA A 138 5.64 7.08 7.77
CA ALA A 138 5.76 5.75 8.33
C ALA A 138 6.27 5.78 9.79
N VAL A 139 7.31 6.56 10.06
CA VAL A 139 7.83 6.75 11.44
C VAL A 139 6.76 7.38 12.34
N ARG A 140 6.02 8.37 11.85
CA ARG A 140 4.93 9.00 12.61
C ARG A 140 3.87 7.98 13.03
N VAL A 141 3.38 7.18 12.10
CA VAL A 141 2.35 6.16 12.38
C VAL A 141 2.84 5.16 13.43
N ILE A 142 4.11 4.72 13.33
CA ILE A 142 4.72 3.81 14.32
C ILE A 142 4.79 4.48 15.69
N VAL A 143 5.24 5.74 15.76
CA VAL A 143 5.37 6.48 17.03
C VAL A 143 4.00 6.74 17.66
N GLU A 144 2.98 7.10 16.87
CA GLU A 144 1.61 7.30 17.35
C GLU A 144 1.07 5.98 17.94
N ARG A 145 1.26 4.87 17.24
CA ARG A 145 0.86 3.55 17.76
C ARG A 145 1.59 3.14 19.02
N GLU A 146 2.89 3.39 19.09
CA GLU A 146 3.69 3.11 20.30
C GLU A 146 3.24 3.95 21.50
N ARG A 147 2.84 5.21 21.26
CA ARG A 147 2.25 6.06 22.31
C ARG A 147 0.92 5.51 22.82
N GLU A 148 0.05 5.03 21.94
CA GLU A 148 -1.20 4.36 22.32
C GLU A 148 -0.92 3.12 23.18
N ILE A 149 0.06 2.28 22.78
CA ILE A 149 0.45 1.08 23.53
C ILE A 149 0.96 1.46 24.92
N ARG A 150 1.80 2.50 25.04
CA ARG A 150 2.32 2.97 26.32
C ARG A 150 1.26 3.62 27.21
N ALA A 151 0.28 4.27 26.62
CA ALA A 151 -0.84 4.89 27.32
C ALA A 151 -1.92 3.88 27.72
N PHE A 152 -1.87 2.66 27.19
CA PHE A 152 -2.88 1.64 27.44
C PHE A 152 -2.89 1.21 28.89
N GLN A 153 -4.01 1.41 29.55
CA GLN A 153 -4.26 0.93 30.91
C GLN A 153 -5.00 -0.40 30.83
N LYS A 154 -4.42 -1.42 31.44
CA LYS A 154 -5.07 -2.72 31.53
C LYS A 154 -6.32 -2.61 32.39
N GLN A 155 -7.47 -3.02 31.85
CA GLN A 155 -8.72 -3.12 32.58
C GLN A 155 -9.08 -4.60 32.73
N GLU A 156 -9.31 -5.01 33.99
CA GLU A 156 -9.81 -6.33 34.28
C GLU A 156 -11.29 -6.42 33.88
N TYR A 157 -11.64 -7.51 33.23
CA TYR A 157 -13.03 -7.83 32.93
C TYR A 157 -13.28 -9.32 33.04
N TRP A 158 -14.47 -9.67 33.40
CA TRP A 158 -14.92 -11.06 33.56
C TRP A 158 -16.09 -11.37 32.62
N THR A 159 -16.12 -12.62 32.14
CA THR A 159 -17.23 -13.16 31.36
C THR A 159 -17.76 -14.38 32.07
N ILE A 160 -19.08 -14.53 32.12
CA ILE A 160 -19.74 -15.68 32.78
C ILE A 160 -20.39 -16.53 31.69
N ASP A 161 -19.96 -17.76 31.58
CA ASP A 161 -20.49 -18.76 30.68
C ASP A 161 -21.10 -19.89 31.51
N VAL A 162 -22.33 -20.25 31.19
CA VAL A 162 -23.08 -21.33 31.88
C VAL A 162 -23.25 -22.51 30.95
N ALA A 163 -22.86 -23.70 31.42
CA ALA A 163 -23.08 -24.94 30.71
C ALA A 163 -24.46 -25.52 31.13
N LEU A 164 -25.36 -25.61 30.20
CA LEU A 164 -26.72 -26.04 30.42
C LEU A 164 -26.94 -27.45 29.84
N ASN A 165 -27.50 -28.35 30.67
CA ASN A 165 -27.93 -29.67 30.25
C ASN A 165 -29.35 -29.61 29.64
N ALA A 166 -29.42 -29.82 28.33
CA ALA A 166 -30.70 -30.00 27.65
C ALA A 166 -31.16 -31.48 27.71
N LYS A 167 -32.45 -31.73 27.53
CA LYS A 167 -32.99 -33.10 27.44
C LYS A 167 -32.36 -33.97 26.35
N LYS A 168 -31.72 -33.36 25.37
CA LYS A 168 -31.00 -34.01 24.27
C LYS A 168 -29.62 -33.32 24.08
N PRO A 169 -28.54 -34.10 23.89
CA PRO A 169 -27.23 -33.52 23.55
C PRO A 169 -27.28 -32.76 22.23
N PRO A 170 -26.37 -31.78 21.99
CA PRO A 170 -25.21 -31.45 22.82
C PRO A 170 -25.51 -30.49 23.98
N LEU A 171 -24.56 -30.36 24.92
CA LEU A 171 -24.56 -29.32 25.95
C LEU A 171 -24.68 -27.92 25.30
N LEU A 172 -25.56 -27.10 25.85
CA LEU A 172 -25.72 -25.71 25.43
C LEU A 172 -24.86 -24.80 26.35
N THR A 173 -23.94 -24.07 25.79
CA THR A 173 -23.21 -23.02 26.54
C THR A 173 -23.87 -21.66 26.27
N ALA A 174 -24.34 -21.02 27.32
CA ALA A 174 -24.93 -19.68 27.26
C ALA A 174 -23.99 -18.70 27.94
N ARG A 175 -23.81 -17.52 27.31
CA ARG A 175 -23.03 -16.41 27.87
C ARG A 175 -23.94 -15.35 28.43
N LEU A 176 -23.63 -14.86 29.64
CA LEU A 176 -24.32 -13.71 30.22
C LEU A 176 -24.13 -12.49 29.32
N SER A 177 -25.22 -11.97 28.76
CA SER A 177 -25.19 -10.82 27.85
C SER A 177 -25.81 -9.57 28.45
N LYS A 178 -26.78 -9.72 29.36
CA LYS A 178 -27.47 -8.61 30.00
C LYS A 178 -27.89 -8.97 31.44
N LYS A 179 -27.84 -7.97 32.35
CA LYS A 179 -28.48 -7.99 33.66
C LYS A 179 -29.38 -6.74 33.72
N ALA A 180 -30.67 -6.92 33.95
CA ALA A 180 -31.65 -5.82 33.96
C ALA A 180 -31.63 -4.95 32.67
N ASP A 181 -31.54 -5.60 31.48
CA ASP A 181 -31.45 -5.00 30.15
C ASP A 181 -30.16 -4.23 29.80
N GLU A 182 -29.18 -4.17 30.69
CA GLU A 182 -27.86 -3.58 30.45
C GLU A 182 -26.75 -4.64 30.34
N ALA A 183 -25.72 -4.33 29.57
CA ALA A 183 -24.53 -5.19 29.49
C ALA A 183 -23.79 -5.15 30.84
N PRO A 184 -23.56 -6.29 31.51
CA PRO A 184 -22.93 -6.31 32.84
C PRO A 184 -21.45 -5.88 32.70
N GLN A 185 -21.06 -4.91 33.49
CA GLN A 185 -19.65 -4.53 33.65
C GLN A 185 -19.08 -5.26 34.87
N ILE A 186 -18.41 -6.36 34.65
CA ILE A 186 -17.83 -7.19 35.72
C ILE A 186 -16.33 -6.93 35.73
N GLY A 187 -15.89 -6.07 36.63
CA GLY A 187 -14.50 -5.58 36.69
C GLY A 187 -13.61 -6.28 37.73
N ASN A 188 -14.15 -7.22 38.50
CA ASN A 188 -13.40 -7.94 39.51
C ASN A 188 -14.03 -9.30 39.82
N GLU A 189 -13.24 -10.16 40.51
CA GLU A 189 -13.64 -11.51 40.92
C GLU A 189 -14.86 -11.51 41.85
N ALA A 190 -14.92 -10.59 42.80
CA ALA A 190 -16.01 -10.52 43.78
C ALA A 190 -17.38 -10.29 43.08
N SER A 191 -17.42 -9.36 42.13
CA SER A 191 -18.65 -9.09 41.36
C SER A 191 -19.00 -10.28 40.44
N ALA A 192 -17.99 -10.97 39.88
CA ALA A 192 -18.21 -12.18 39.12
C ALA A 192 -18.83 -13.30 39.97
N LYS A 193 -18.32 -13.48 41.17
CA LYS A 193 -18.77 -14.52 42.12
C LYS A 193 -20.19 -14.27 42.61
N GLU A 194 -20.52 -13.02 42.95
CA GLU A 194 -21.90 -12.65 43.32
C GLU A 194 -22.92 -13.04 42.21
N ILE A 195 -22.59 -12.79 40.95
CA ILE A 195 -23.46 -13.16 39.83
C ILE A 195 -23.52 -14.68 39.65
N VAL A 196 -22.43 -15.39 39.86
CA VAL A 196 -22.41 -16.86 39.79
C VAL A 196 -23.26 -17.44 40.90
N ASP A 197 -23.18 -16.91 42.14
CA ASP A 197 -23.99 -17.35 43.26
C ASP A 197 -25.50 -17.08 43.01
N ASP A 198 -25.84 -15.95 42.39
CA ASP A 198 -27.23 -15.64 41.96
C ASP A 198 -27.76 -16.61 40.87
N LEU A 199 -26.86 -17.14 40.03
CA LEU A 199 -27.21 -18.05 38.96
C LEU A 199 -27.25 -19.52 39.41
N ASP A 200 -26.66 -19.85 40.57
CA ASP A 200 -26.69 -21.21 41.10
C ASP A 200 -28.12 -21.58 41.55
N GLY A 201 -28.61 -22.69 41.04
CA GLY A 201 -29.98 -23.13 41.25
C GLY A 201 -31.08 -22.36 40.50
N ALA A 202 -30.72 -21.41 39.66
CA ALA A 202 -31.68 -20.64 38.87
C ALA A 202 -32.31 -21.51 37.76
N SER A 203 -33.54 -21.20 37.39
CA SER A 203 -34.21 -21.88 36.26
C SER A 203 -33.89 -21.15 34.94
N TYR A 204 -33.50 -21.92 33.93
CA TYR A 204 -33.13 -21.40 32.62
C TYR A 204 -34.22 -21.70 31.60
N ILE A 205 -34.74 -20.67 30.92
CA ILE A 205 -35.84 -20.79 29.95
C ILE A 205 -35.37 -20.18 28.61
N VAL A 206 -35.58 -20.94 27.52
CA VAL A 206 -35.37 -20.45 26.17
C VAL A 206 -36.52 -19.51 25.80
N LYS A 207 -36.27 -18.17 25.82
CA LYS A 207 -37.29 -17.18 25.51
C LYS A 207 -37.54 -17.03 24.02
N SER A 208 -36.51 -17.11 23.19
CA SER A 208 -36.66 -17.02 21.74
C SER A 208 -35.51 -17.71 21.03
N VAL A 209 -35.78 -18.21 19.83
CA VAL A 209 -34.79 -18.76 18.91
C VAL A 209 -34.90 -17.98 17.59
N SER A 210 -33.82 -17.38 17.16
CA SER A 210 -33.75 -16.72 15.84
C SER A 210 -32.72 -17.41 14.95
N THR A 211 -33.13 -17.74 13.75
CA THR A 211 -32.26 -18.31 12.73
C THR A 211 -32.00 -17.26 11.68
N ARG A 212 -30.75 -17.01 11.37
CA ARG A 212 -30.34 -16.05 10.33
C ARG A 212 -29.43 -16.73 9.32
N GLU A 213 -29.86 -16.75 8.08
CA GLU A 213 -28.97 -17.18 6.99
C GLU A 213 -27.86 -16.16 6.80
N LYS A 214 -26.61 -16.61 6.87
CA LYS A 214 -25.43 -15.82 6.57
C LYS A 214 -24.78 -16.35 5.32
N LYS A 215 -25.01 -15.65 4.20
CA LYS A 215 -24.35 -15.97 2.93
C LYS A 215 -22.90 -15.50 3.00
N ARG A 216 -21.95 -16.41 2.84
CA ARG A 216 -20.55 -16.08 2.64
C ARG A 216 -20.25 -16.08 1.15
N ASN A 217 -19.80 -14.96 0.63
CA ASN A 217 -19.23 -14.92 -0.71
C ASN A 217 -17.84 -15.57 -0.68
N PRO A 218 -17.42 -16.26 -1.76
CA PRO A 218 -16.05 -16.73 -1.88
C PRO A 218 -15.10 -15.54 -1.82
N VAL A 219 -13.93 -15.75 -1.24
CA VAL A 219 -12.85 -14.74 -1.27
C VAL A 219 -12.39 -14.53 -2.70
N PRO A 220 -12.07 -13.29 -3.08
CA PRO A 220 -11.53 -13.01 -4.41
C PRO A 220 -10.19 -13.73 -4.62
N PRO A 221 -9.78 -13.98 -5.87
CA PRO A 221 -8.44 -14.47 -6.18
C PRO A 221 -7.35 -13.59 -5.57
N PHE A 222 -6.21 -14.18 -5.26
CA PHE A 222 -5.09 -13.43 -4.74
C PHE A 222 -4.53 -12.45 -5.78
N ILE A 223 -4.28 -11.24 -5.34
CA ILE A 223 -3.30 -10.35 -5.96
C ILE A 223 -1.94 -10.55 -5.27
N THR A 224 -0.85 -10.08 -5.87
CA THR A 224 0.51 -10.29 -5.35
C THR A 224 0.65 -9.93 -3.86
N SER A 225 0.13 -8.77 -3.46
CA SER A 225 0.22 -8.31 -2.06
C SER A 225 -0.55 -9.19 -1.08
N THR A 226 -1.76 -9.63 -1.43
CA THR A 226 -2.55 -10.50 -0.56
C THR A 226 -1.99 -11.92 -0.51
N LEU A 227 -1.40 -12.42 -1.61
CA LEU A 227 -0.70 -13.69 -1.62
C LEU A 227 0.52 -13.65 -0.70
N GLN A 228 1.35 -12.60 -0.76
CA GLN A 228 2.50 -12.41 0.11
C GLN A 228 2.09 -12.39 1.59
N GLN A 229 1.04 -11.63 1.94
CA GLN A 229 0.52 -11.56 3.32
C GLN A 229 0.02 -12.92 3.83
N GLU A 230 -0.77 -13.62 3.03
CA GLU A 230 -1.28 -14.95 3.42
C GLU A 230 -0.17 -16.01 3.52
N SER A 231 0.81 -15.97 2.60
CA SER A 231 1.97 -16.86 2.63
C SER A 231 2.84 -16.60 3.86
N SER A 232 3.08 -15.33 4.20
CA SER A 232 3.82 -14.96 5.40
C SER A 232 3.07 -15.41 6.66
N ARG A 233 1.77 -15.16 6.73
CA ARG A 233 0.95 -15.50 7.89
C ARG A 233 0.80 -17.01 8.12
N LYS A 234 0.51 -17.76 7.04
CA LYS A 234 0.18 -19.20 7.13
C LYS A 234 1.40 -20.10 6.97
N LEU A 235 2.33 -19.75 6.11
CA LEU A 235 3.47 -20.59 5.74
C LEU A 235 4.81 -20.04 6.26
N ARG A 236 4.79 -18.86 6.88
CA ARG A 236 6.00 -18.20 7.42
C ARG A 236 7.05 -17.88 6.34
N PHE A 237 6.64 -17.69 5.10
CA PHE A 237 7.54 -17.24 4.06
C PHE A 237 7.92 -15.77 4.31
N SER A 238 9.17 -15.41 4.01
CA SER A 238 9.58 -14.01 3.96
C SER A 238 8.95 -13.32 2.74
N VAL A 239 8.67 -12.05 2.86
CA VAL A 239 8.15 -11.20 1.77
C VAL A 239 9.30 -10.74 0.88
#